data_3be93bd2853f9c305be932332d917041
#
_entry.id   3be93bd2853f9c305be932332d917041
#
_cell.length_a   1.000
_cell.length_b   1.000
_cell.length_c   1.000
_cell.angle_alpha   90.00
_cell.angle_beta   90.00
_cell.angle_gamma   90.00
#
_symmetry.space_group_name_H-M   'P 1'
#
loop_
_entity.id
_entity.type
_entity.pdbx_description
1 polymer ?
#
loop_
_entity_poly.entity_id
_entity_poly.type
_entity_poly.pdbx_seq_one_letter_code
_entity_poly.pdbx_strand_id
1 'polypeptide(L)'
;VQAGPFKSQLFCVQERQHELLLMGDPPGGWPTTLKADVERVCEATCRLMDTPPPAGDRYQLVIQMLDSGYGGLEHDHSAVLQFNWSALAKPDGYRQLLQLVGHEYLHQWNVRRLRPREFRPYDYGHPVVSEGLWFAEGITSYFDLVLPLLAGCSDRSTLLKDLSDELSRVLM
;
A
#
# COMPACT_ATOMS: atom_id res chain seq x y z
N VAL A 1 -15.49 3.52 -8.69
CA VAL A 1 -16.50 3.57 -7.59
C VAL A 1 -16.59 2.18 -7.01
N GLN A 2 -16.38 2.05 -5.70
CA GLN A 2 -16.57 0.81 -4.94
C GLN A 2 -17.96 0.82 -4.31
N ALA A 3 -18.71 -0.27 -4.43
CA ALA A 3 -20.03 -0.42 -3.85
C ALA A 3 -20.19 -1.83 -3.25
N GLY A 4 -20.76 -1.91 -2.05
CA GLY A 4 -21.00 -3.17 -1.34
C GLY A 4 -20.92 -2.99 0.17
N PRO A 5 -21.15 -4.04 0.95
CA PRO A 5 -20.97 -3.99 2.39
C PRO A 5 -19.51 -3.79 2.76
N PHE A 6 -19.25 -2.90 3.70
CA PHE A 6 -17.89 -2.64 4.22
C PHE A 6 -17.92 -2.31 5.71
N LYS A 7 -16.79 -2.53 6.37
CA LYS A 7 -16.52 -2.06 7.73
C LYS A 7 -15.62 -0.84 7.63
N SER A 8 -15.98 0.26 8.27
CA SER A 8 -15.22 1.50 8.29
C SER A 8 -14.55 1.70 9.64
N GLN A 9 -13.28 2.12 9.62
CA GLN A 9 -12.50 2.44 10.81
C GLN A 9 -11.75 3.75 10.58
N LEU A 10 -11.97 4.73 11.45
CA LEU A 10 -11.29 6.03 11.38
C LEU A 10 -9.98 6.02 12.18
N PHE A 11 -8.97 6.72 11.67
CA PHE A 11 -7.70 7.01 12.35
C PHE A 11 -7.11 8.31 11.84
N CYS A 12 -6.02 8.79 12.44
CA CYS A 12 -5.35 10.02 12.03
C CYS A 12 -3.87 9.74 11.72
N VAL A 13 -3.35 10.39 10.68
CA VAL A 13 -1.93 10.40 10.33
C VAL A 13 -1.50 11.84 10.15
N GLN A 14 -0.52 12.31 10.93
CA GLN A 14 -0.06 13.71 10.90
C GLN A 14 -1.23 14.71 10.92
N GLU A 15 -2.18 14.50 11.86
CA GLU A 15 -3.39 15.31 12.04
C GLU A 15 -4.39 15.26 10.86
N ARG A 16 -4.15 14.41 9.85
CA ARG A 16 -5.05 14.22 8.70
C ARG A 16 -5.97 13.03 8.93
N GLN A 17 -7.24 13.19 8.63
CA GLN A 17 -8.23 12.12 8.79
C GLN A 17 -8.01 11.01 7.76
N HIS A 18 -7.92 9.77 8.24
CA HIS A 18 -7.86 8.57 7.40
C HIS A 18 -9.04 7.66 7.69
N GLU A 19 -9.46 6.94 6.66
CA GLU A 19 -10.53 5.96 6.76
C GLU A 19 -10.08 4.65 6.13
N LEU A 20 -10.06 3.58 6.92
CA LEU A 20 -9.84 2.22 6.45
C LEU A 20 -11.17 1.56 6.18
N LEU A 21 -11.41 1.21 4.93
CA LEU A 21 -12.62 0.52 4.46
C LEU A 21 -12.27 -0.94 4.16
N LEU A 22 -12.89 -1.87 4.87
CA LEU A 22 -12.67 -3.31 4.73
C LEU A 22 -13.86 -3.94 4.02
N MET A 23 -13.62 -4.50 2.84
CA MET A 23 -14.61 -5.19 2.01
C MET A 23 -14.32 -6.68 1.96
N GLY A 24 -15.36 -7.50 2.14
CA GLY A 24 -15.25 -8.95 2.27
C GLY A 24 -14.90 -9.39 3.70
N ASP A 25 -15.16 -10.64 4.00
CA ASP A 25 -14.88 -11.26 5.29
C ASP A 25 -13.96 -12.47 5.09
N PRO A 26 -12.65 -12.33 5.35
CA PRO A 26 -11.73 -13.45 5.25
C PRO A 26 -12.07 -14.53 6.29
N PRO A 27 -11.89 -15.83 5.97
CA PRO A 27 -12.00 -16.89 6.94
C PRO A 27 -11.11 -16.62 8.16
N GLY A 28 -11.66 -16.64 9.37
CA GLY A 28 -10.96 -16.25 10.59
C GLY A 28 -11.06 -14.76 10.95
N GLY A 29 -11.71 -13.94 10.09
CA GLY A 29 -11.92 -12.52 10.30
C GLY A 29 -10.69 -11.66 9.96
N TRP A 30 -10.86 -10.36 10.04
CA TRP A 30 -9.78 -9.39 9.88
C TRP A 30 -8.88 -9.37 11.12
N PRO A 31 -7.54 -9.25 10.95
CA PRO A 31 -6.63 -9.12 12.09
C PRO A 31 -7.02 -7.95 13.00
N THR A 32 -7.07 -8.18 14.29
CA THR A 32 -7.53 -7.19 15.27
C THR A 32 -6.60 -5.97 15.37
N THR A 33 -5.33 -6.15 15.03
CA THR A 33 -4.32 -5.07 15.01
C THR A 33 -4.28 -4.30 13.71
N LEU A 34 -5.02 -4.73 12.66
CA LEU A 34 -4.89 -4.20 11.29
C LEU A 34 -4.95 -2.68 11.23
N LYS A 35 -5.94 -2.05 11.88
CA LYS A 35 -6.06 -0.58 11.87
C LYS A 35 -4.81 0.10 12.45
N ALA A 36 -4.36 -0.37 13.61
CA ALA A 36 -3.19 0.21 14.28
C ALA A 36 -1.90 0.00 13.49
N ASP A 37 -1.76 -1.15 12.83
CA ASP A 37 -0.60 -1.46 12.00
C ASP A 37 -0.59 -0.64 10.71
N VAL A 38 -1.75 -0.47 10.06
CA VAL A 38 -1.93 0.43 8.90
C VAL A 38 -1.58 1.88 9.28
N GLU A 39 -2.08 2.37 10.42
CA GLU A 39 -1.74 3.70 10.94
C GLU A 39 -0.23 3.86 11.11
N ARG A 40 0.45 2.87 11.72
CA ARG A 40 1.92 2.89 11.90
C ARG A 40 2.68 2.89 10.57
N VAL A 41 2.22 2.14 9.57
CA VAL A 41 2.83 2.14 8.23
C VAL A 41 2.66 3.50 7.56
N CYS A 42 1.47 4.10 7.62
CA CYS A 42 1.23 5.44 7.08
C CYS A 42 2.10 6.50 7.76
N GLU A 43 2.21 6.46 9.10
CA GLU A 43 3.09 7.36 9.87
C GLU A 43 4.58 7.14 9.52
N ALA A 44 5.00 5.88 9.33
CA ALA A 44 6.37 5.58 8.90
C ALA A 44 6.66 6.15 7.51
N THR A 45 5.69 6.08 6.60
CA THR A 45 5.81 6.68 5.26
C THR A 45 5.95 8.21 5.33
N CYS A 46 5.14 8.88 6.16
CA CYS A 46 5.25 10.33 6.35
C CYS A 46 6.61 10.72 6.92
N ARG A 47 7.13 9.95 7.90
CA ARG A 47 8.48 10.18 8.44
C ARG A 47 9.57 9.96 7.41
N LEU A 48 9.45 8.93 6.57
CA LEU A 48 10.39 8.66 5.47
C LEU A 48 10.42 9.82 4.47
N MET A 49 9.25 10.38 4.16
CA MET A 49 9.12 11.47 3.18
C MET A 49 9.31 12.86 3.79
N ASP A 50 9.47 12.93 5.12
CA ASP A 50 9.61 14.18 5.90
C ASP A 50 8.51 15.21 5.60
N THR A 51 7.30 14.73 5.33
CA THR A 51 6.12 15.57 5.04
C THR A 51 4.82 14.90 5.45
N PRO A 52 3.78 15.68 5.78
CA PRO A 52 2.44 15.13 5.96
C PRO A 52 1.88 14.57 4.64
N PRO A 53 0.80 13.76 4.71
CA PRO A 53 0.20 13.15 3.53
C PRO A 53 -0.22 14.20 2.49
N PRO A 54 0.20 14.10 1.22
CA PRO A 54 -0.12 15.09 0.19
C PRO A 54 -1.59 15.13 -0.22
N ALA A 55 -2.38 14.11 0.12
CA ALA A 55 -3.80 14.06 -0.17
C ALA A 55 -4.64 15.15 0.52
N GLY A 56 -4.05 15.89 1.47
CA GLY A 56 -4.75 16.93 2.22
C GLY A 56 -5.49 16.38 3.43
N ASP A 57 -6.71 16.85 3.68
CA ASP A 57 -7.39 16.66 4.97
C ASP A 57 -7.97 15.25 5.17
N ARG A 58 -8.20 14.51 4.08
CA ARG A 58 -8.80 13.17 4.14
C ARG A 58 -8.16 12.22 3.14
N TYR A 59 -7.94 10.97 3.58
CA TYR A 59 -7.49 9.87 2.73
C TYR A 59 -8.24 8.58 3.02
N GLN A 60 -8.54 7.78 2.00
CA GLN A 60 -9.23 6.51 2.14
C GLN A 60 -8.35 5.36 1.66
N LEU A 61 -8.21 4.34 2.50
CA LEU A 61 -7.61 3.05 2.15
C LEU A 61 -8.74 2.01 2.07
N VAL A 62 -8.98 1.47 0.91
CA VAL A 62 -9.97 0.42 0.68
C VAL A 62 -9.22 -0.90 0.52
N ILE A 63 -9.41 -1.85 1.43
CA ILE A 63 -8.89 -3.20 1.29
C ILE A 63 -10.04 -4.12 0.90
N GLN A 64 -9.95 -4.67 -0.30
CA GLN A 64 -10.88 -5.63 -0.85
C GLN A 64 -10.31 -7.03 -0.73
N MET A 65 -10.95 -7.86 0.11
CA MET A 65 -10.56 -9.26 0.27
C MET A 65 -11.25 -10.11 -0.79
N LEU A 66 -10.46 -10.87 -1.54
CA LEU A 66 -10.89 -11.66 -2.68
C LEU A 66 -10.49 -13.14 -2.52
N ASP A 67 -11.08 -14.00 -3.34
CA ASP A 67 -10.67 -15.41 -3.45
C ASP A 67 -9.30 -15.54 -4.13
N SER A 68 -8.99 -14.63 -5.06
CA SER A 68 -7.72 -14.56 -5.78
C SER A 68 -7.42 -13.10 -6.15
N GLY A 69 -6.14 -12.79 -6.36
CA GLY A 69 -5.68 -11.46 -6.74
C GLY A 69 -4.71 -10.87 -5.73
N TYR A 70 -3.90 -9.95 -6.21
CA TYR A 70 -2.95 -9.14 -5.45
C TYR A 70 -2.65 -7.88 -6.25
N GLY A 71 -2.67 -6.75 -5.61
CA GLY A 71 -2.29 -5.47 -6.21
C GLY A 71 -3.09 -4.32 -5.63
N GLY A 72 -2.78 -3.13 -6.11
CA GLY A 72 -3.48 -1.93 -5.71
C GLY A 72 -3.58 -0.93 -6.85
N LEU A 73 -4.28 0.14 -6.57
CA LEU A 73 -4.37 1.28 -7.45
C LEU A 73 -4.52 2.55 -6.61
N GLU A 74 -3.52 3.37 -6.73
CA GLU A 74 -3.46 4.66 -6.06
C GLU A 74 -4.31 5.72 -6.76
N HIS A 75 -4.84 6.65 -5.97
CA HIS A 75 -5.58 7.84 -6.41
C HIS A 75 -5.12 9.06 -5.60
N ASP A 76 -5.55 10.26 -5.98
CA ASP A 76 -5.12 11.50 -5.31
C ASP A 76 -5.53 11.55 -3.83
N HIS A 77 -6.66 10.92 -3.46
CA HIS A 77 -7.22 10.96 -2.11
C HIS A 77 -7.61 9.58 -1.57
N SER A 78 -7.20 8.50 -2.25
CA SER A 78 -7.49 7.13 -1.83
C SER A 78 -6.57 6.13 -2.51
N ALA A 79 -6.52 4.91 -1.97
CA ALA A 79 -6.01 3.75 -2.67
C ALA A 79 -6.97 2.57 -2.49
N VAL A 80 -7.08 1.73 -3.51
CA VAL A 80 -7.81 0.48 -3.48
C VAL A 80 -6.81 -0.67 -3.55
N LEU A 81 -6.82 -1.53 -2.56
CA LEU A 81 -5.94 -2.68 -2.44
C LEU A 81 -6.77 -3.95 -2.61
N GLN A 82 -6.31 -4.86 -3.44
CA GLN A 82 -6.89 -6.19 -3.61
C GLN A 82 -5.95 -7.23 -3.03
N PHE A 83 -6.45 -8.05 -2.12
CA PHE A 83 -5.68 -9.07 -1.46
C PHE A 83 -6.48 -10.35 -1.33
N ASN A 84 -5.84 -11.50 -1.48
CA ASN A 84 -6.55 -12.77 -1.36
C ASN A 84 -6.45 -13.35 0.04
N TRP A 85 -7.57 -13.91 0.54
CA TRP A 85 -7.65 -14.44 1.88
C TRP A 85 -6.74 -15.66 2.09
N SER A 86 -6.45 -16.44 1.06
CA SER A 86 -5.55 -17.60 1.16
C SER A 86 -4.10 -17.17 1.36
N ALA A 87 -3.68 -16.03 0.81
CA ALA A 87 -2.39 -15.44 1.11
C ALA A 87 -2.35 -14.88 2.53
N LEU A 88 -3.42 -14.21 2.99
CA LEU A 88 -3.49 -13.68 4.35
C LEU A 88 -3.32 -14.79 5.42
N ALA A 89 -3.79 -16.00 5.15
CA ALA A 89 -3.66 -17.15 6.03
C ALA A 89 -2.23 -17.73 6.14
N LYS A 90 -1.32 -17.34 5.24
CA LYS A 90 0.08 -17.79 5.28
C LYS A 90 0.88 -17.03 6.35
N PRO A 91 1.99 -17.62 6.87
CA PRO A 91 2.81 -16.98 7.89
C PRO A 91 3.27 -15.54 7.54
N ASP A 92 3.64 -15.32 6.28
CA ASP A 92 4.09 -14.01 5.78
C ASP A 92 2.95 -13.13 5.24
N GLY A 93 1.73 -13.66 5.14
CA GLY A 93 0.62 -13.02 4.43
C GLY A 93 0.19 -11.68 5.02
N TYR A 94 0.15 -11.60 6.33
CA TYR A 94 -0.20 -10.33 6.99
C TYR A 94 0.84 -9.24 6.74
N ARG A 95 2.13 -9.60 6.78
CA ARG A 95 3.22 -8.67 6.45
C ARG A 95 3.14 -8.23 4.99
N GLN A 96 2.87 -9.14 4.05
CA GLN A 96 2.67 -8.79 2.63
C GLN A 96 1.49 -7.82 2.43
N LEU A 97 0.42 -7.96 3.21
CA LEU A 97 -0.67 -6.98 3.20
C LEU A 97 -0.18 -5.60 3.67
N LEU A 98 0.64 -5.52 4.71
CA LEU A 98 1.21 -4.25 5.19
C LEU A 98 2.23 -3.66 4.21
N GLN A 99 2.98 -4.49 3.48
CA GLN A 99 3.82 -4.05 2.37
C GLN A 99 2.98 -3.42 1.27
N LEU A 100 1.89 -4.07 0.86
CA LEU A 100 0.96 -3.51 -0.14
C LEU A 100 0.34 -2.19 0.33
N VAL A 101 -0.03 -2.08 1.61
CA VAL A 101 -0.49 -0.80 2.19
C VAL A 101 0.58 0.28 2.06
N GLY A 102 1.83 -0.03 2.40
CA GLY A 102 2.95 0.88 2.27
C GLY A 102 3.21 1.32 0.83
N HIS A 103 3.14 0.39 -0.11
CA HIS A 103 3.28 0.61 -1.55
C HIS A 103 2.25 1.64 -2.05
N GLU A 104 0.98 1.34 -1.88
CA GLU A 104 -0.10 2.21 -2.35
C GLU A 104 -0.15 3.57 -1.62
N TYR A 105 0.25 3.59 -0.34
CA TYR A 105 0.30 4.83 0.41
C TYR A 105 1.46 5.72 -0.02
N LEU A 106 2.63 5.15 -0.33
CA LEU A 106 3.79 5.89 -0.82
C LEU A 106 3.52 6.54 -2.18
N HIS A 107 2.66 5.96 -2.99
CA HIS A 107 2.25 6.54 -4.28
C HIS A 107 1.59 7.92 -4.16
N GLN A 108 1.18 8.38 -2.98
CA GLN A 108 0.75 9.76 -2.80
C GLN A 108 1.87 10.76 -3.17
N TRP A 109 3.13 10.40 -2.94
CA TRP A 109 4.32 11.17 -3.35
C TRP A 109 4.84 10.70 -4.70
N ASN A 110 5.25 9.45 -4.76
CA ASN A 110 5.84 8.80 -5.93
C ASN A 110 4.75 8.02 -6.65
N VAL A 111 4.12 8.62 -7.40
CA VAL A 111 3.61 8.80 -8.74
C VAL A 111 2.51 9.87 -8.81
N ARG A 112 1.78 10.11 -7.71
CA ARG A 112 0.68 11.12 -7.77
C ARG A 112 1.22 12.56 -7.81
N ARG A 113 2.39 12.83 -7.19
CA ARG A 113 3.05 14.16 -7.17
C ARG A 113 4.31 14.18 -8.02
N LEU A 114 5.25 13.26 -7.79
CA LEU A 114 6.38 12.98 -8.69
C LEU A 114 5.89 12.09 -9.82
N ARG A 115 5.33 12.71 -10.85
CA ARG A 115 4.67 12.02 -11.94
C ARG A 115 5.52 12.07 -13.19
N PRO A 116 5.73 10.94 -13.88
CA PRO A 116 6.31 10.93 -15.23
C PRO A 116 5.55 11.87 -16.15
N ARG A 117 6.27 12.53 -17.05
CA ARG A 117 5.69 13.53 -17.97
C ARG A 117 4.59 12.93 -18.83
N GLU A 118 4.75 11.66 -19.23
CA GLU A 118 3.84 10.90 -20.07
C GLU A 118 2.46 10.68 -19.41
N PHE A 119 2.38 10.79 -18.08
CA PHE A 119 1.12 10.71 -17.33
C PHE A 119 0.46 12.08 -17.11
N ARG A 120 0.83 13.12 -17.86
CA ARG A 120 0.26 14.47 -17.75
C ARG A 120 -0.23 15.00 -19.10
N PRO A 121 -1.57 15.06 -19.36
CA PRO A 121 -2.66 14.55 -18.51
C PRO A 121 -2.73 13.02 -18.50
N TYR A 122 -3.44 12.45 -17.52
CA TYR A 122 -3.76 11.02 -17.57
C TYR A 122 -4.71 10.74 -18.74
N ASP A 123 -4.34 9.75 -19.56
CA ASP A 123 -5.22 9.17 -20.59
C ASP A 123 -5.70 7.80 -20.09
N TYR A 124 -6.97 7.72 -19.68
CA TYR A 124 -7.58 6.47 -19.26
C TYR A 124 -8.10 5.61 -20.43
N GLY A 125 -8.01 6.12 -21.66
CA GLY A 125 -8.47 5.43 -22.88
C GLY A 125 -7.41 4.52 -23.50
N HIS A 126 -6.13 4.79 -23.21
CA HIS A 126 -5.01 4.07 -23.82
C HIS A 126 -3.91 3.75 -22.82
N PRO A 127 -3.19 2.63 -22.99
CA PRO A 127 -2.01 2.34 -22.20
C PRO A 127 -0.94 3.42 -22.41
N VAL A 128 -0.40 3.95 -21.33
CA VAL A 128 0.71 4.91 -21.37
C VAL A 128 2.02 4.17 -21.11
N VAL A 129 2.96 4.29 -22.04
CA VAL A 129 4.32 3.76 -21.87
C VAL A 129 5.23 4.89 -21.39
N SER A 130 5.93 4.67 -20.28
CA SER A 130 6.89 5.62 -19.71
C SER A 130 8.16 4.91 -19.30
N GLU A 131 9.30 5.47 -19.69
CA GLU A 131 10.60 5.03 -19.19
C GLU A 131 10.79 5.30 -17.70
N GLY A 132 9.97 6.19 -17.13
CA GLY A 132 9.99 6.53 -15.70
C GLY A 132 9.33 5.51 -14.77
N LEU A 133 8.67 4.47 -15.29
CA LEU A 133 7.99 3.45 -14.46
C LEU A 133 8.93 2.71 -13.51
N TRP A 134 10.18 2.47 -13.91
CA TRP A 134 11.16 1.86 -13.01
C TRP A 134 11.39 2.69 -11.74
N PHE A 135 11.33 4.01 -11.86
CA PHE A 135 11.44 4.90 -10.70
C PHE A 135 10.15 4.88 -9.89
N ALA A 136 8.98 5.05 -10.55
CA ALA A 136 7.69 5.06 -9.89
C ALA A 136 7.43 3.76 -9.13
N GLU A 137 7.60 2.62 -9.81
CA GLU A 137 7.28 1.30 -9.25
C GLU A 137 8.47 0.66 -8.52
N GLY A 138 9.66 0.74 -9.09
CA GLY A 138 10.85 0.09 -8.51
C GLY A 138 11.29 0.72 -7.19
N ILE A 139 11.28 2.06 -7.08
CA ILE A 139 11.57 2.74 -5.81
C ILE A 139 10.46 2.46 -4.79
N THR A 140 9.20 2.48 -5.20
CA THR A 140 8.08 2.16 -4.31
C THR A 140 8.15 0.72 -3.81
N SER A 141 8.46 -0.26 -4.70
CA SER A 141 8.63 -1.67 -4.33
C SER A 141 9.83 -1.92 -3.41
N TYR A 142 10.89 -1.12 -3.51
CA TYR A 142 11.97 -1.19 -2.53
C TYR A 142 11.51 -0.71 -1.14
N PHE A 143 10.82 0.43 -1.09
CA PHE A 143 10.39 0.99 0.18
C PHE A 143 9.23 0.23 0.81
N ASP A 144 8.37 -0.45 0.04
CA ASP A 144 7.29 -1.25 0.62
C ASP A 144 7.84 -2.42 1.47
N LEU A 145 9.01 -2.97 1.14
CA LEU A 145 9.72 -3.94 1.98
C LEU A 145 10.25 -3.33 3.29
N VAL A 146 10.67 -2.06 3.23
CA VAL A 146 11.30 -1.34 4.36
C VAL A 146 10.25 -0.78 5.33
N LEU A 147 9.12 -0.32 4.83
CA LEU A 147 8.09 0.37 5.61
C LEU A 147 7.53 -0.44 6.79
N PRO A 148 7.25 -1.76 6.69
CA PRO A 148 6.84 -2.54 7.85
C PRO A 148 7.89 -2.58 8.96
N LEU A 149 9.20 -2.59 8.61
CA LEU A 149 10.27 -2.49 9.61
C LEU A 149 10.27 -1.12 10.29
N LEU A 150 10.18 -0.02 9.53
CA LEU A 150 10.12 1.34 10.06
C LEU A 150 8.87 1.59 10.91
N ALA A 151 7.79 0.88 10.63
CA ALA A 151 6.54 0.89 11.39
C ALA A 151 6.59 0.01 12.66
N GLY A 152 7.65 -0.77 12.87
CA GLY A 152 7.73 -1.74 13.97
C GLY A 152 6.79 -2.94 13.80
N CYS A 153 6.38 -3.24 12.56
CA CYS A 153 5.54 -4.39 12.20
C CYS A 153 6.35 -5.57 11.63
N SER A 154 7.66 -5.41 11.51
CA SER A 154 8.61 -6.42 11.02
C SER A 154 9.99 -6.21 11.67
N ASP A 155 10.95 -7.07 11.35
CA ASP A 155 12.31 -7.02 11.85
C ASP A 155 13.35 -7.05 10.71
N ARG A 156 14.63 -6.83 11.07
CA ARG A 156 15.73 -6.79 10.09
C ARG A 156 15.96 -8.13 9.40
N SER A 157 15.79 -9.24 10.08
CA SER A 157 16.02 -10.57 9.49
C SER A 157 14.97 -10.85 8.41
N THR A 158 13.74 -10.47 8.67
CA THR A 158 12.64 -10.56 7.72
C THR A 158 12.86 -9.66 6.50
N LEU A 159 13.28 -8.41 6.70
CA LEU A 159 13.63 -7.51 5.59
C LEU A 159 14.76 -8.09 4.71
N LEU A 160 15.82 -8.62 5.32
CA LEU A 160 16.93 -9.23 4.56
C LEU A 160 16.48 -10.45 3.76
N LYS A 161 15.58 -11.26 4.31
CA LYS A 161 14.95 -12.36 3.58
C LYS A 161 14.16 -11.86 2.37
N ASP A 162 13.30 -10.87 2.56
CA ASP A 162 12.48 -10.30 1.48
C ASP A 162 13.36 -9.72 0.36
N LEU A 163 14.41 -8.96 0.71
CA LEU A 163 15.37 -8.44 -0.26
C LEU A 163 16.10 -9.56 -1.01
N SER A 164 16.47 -10.65 -0.33
CA SER A 164 17.09 -11.81 -0.96
C SER A 164 16.13 -12.50 -1.94
N ASP A 165 14.87 -12.63 -1.56
CA ASP A 165 13.83 -13.23 -2.41
C ASP A 165 13.60 -12.38 -3.67
N GLU A 166 13.54 -11.03 -3.54
CA GLU A 166 13.42 -10.12 -4.68
C GLU A 166 14.63 -10.18 -5.62
N LEU A 167 15.85 -10.13 -5.07
CA LEU A 167 17.08 -10.25 -5.87
C LEU A 167 17.11 -11.58 -6.63
N SER A 168 16.68 -12.67 -5.99
CA SER A 168 16.63 -13.99 -6.63
C SER A 168 15.67 -14.05 -7.81
N ARG A 169 14.53 -13.33 -7.75
CA ARG A 169 13.59 -13.22 -8.88
C ARG A 169 14.17 -12.47 -10.09
N VAL A 170 15.05 -11.50 -9.85
CA VAL A 170 15.67 -10.71 -10.92
C VAL A 170 16.82 -11.44 -11.59
N LEU A 171 17.52 -12.30 -10.84
CA LEU A 171 18.73 -12.98 -11.29
C LEU A 171 18.47 -14.35 -11.94
N MET A 172 17.26 -14.90 -11.82
CA MET A 172 16.84 -16.16 -12.45
C MET A 172 16.04 -15.91 -13.71
#